data_06589e031dcf8337915bb8d396aeccf7
#
_entry.id   06589e031dcf8337915bb8d396aeccf7
#
_cell.length_a   1.000
_cell.length_b   1.000
_cell.length_c   1.000
_cell.angle_alpha   90.00
_cell.angle_beta   90.00
_cell.angle_gamma   90.00
#
_symmetry.space_group_name_H-M   'P 1'
#
loop_
_entity.id
_entity.type
_entity.pdbx_description
1 polymer ?
#
loop_
_entity_poly.entity_id
_entity_poly.type
_entity_poly.pdbx_seq_one_letter_code
_entity_poly.pdbx_strand_id
1 'polypeptide(L)'
;IKMLVYILVIVAVFIILTFINKHKLDKILLMASTMIYGSAAIIQDNKFYFSIGACIIMGAVTVYCVGDWLRFKLKKLPTIAIIAILGILFTLFTGLLTSFKYLQHWAPCYDFGIFSQMFNYMKETLQPLTTCERDGLLSHFAVHFSPIYYLLLPFFFIFPSPVTLLMGQAAIIASGLIPLYLICKRHKLSNAAVILFSLCYVLLPSMANGCFFFLHENKFLTPLILWLAFALEKNKWIPSVIFTLLLLAVKEDAPVYAAVLGLYFIVSRRNISKGALVFVLSIIYFITVSYFMSKYGLGTMSYRYDNFIYDGSGSLFTVIKAVILNPIYTVHE
;
A
#
# COMPACT_ATOMS: atom_id res chain seq x y z
N ILE A 1 19.43 28.03 -4.40
CA ILE A 1 20.38 28.16 -3.27
C ILE A 1 20.36 26.88 -2.42
N LYS A 2 19.20 26.38 -1.93
CA LYS A 2 19.13 25.20 -1.05
C LYS A 2 19.66 23.91 -1.72
N MET A 3 19.38 23.69 -3.02
CA MET A 3 19.92 22.55 -3.76
C MET A 3 21.44 22.60 -3.87
N LEU A 4 22.02 23.80 -4.12
CA LEU A 4 23.46 23.97 -4.16
C LEU A 4 24.10 23.65 -2.80
N VAL A 5 23.51 24.13 -1.71
CA VAL A 5 23.96 23.81 -0.34
C VAL A 5 23.89 22.31 -0.07
N TYR A 6 22.81 21.64 -0.47
CA TYR A 6 22.67 20.18 -0.34
C TYR A 6 23.77 19.42 -1.08
N ILE A 7 24.05 19.79 -2.33
CA ILE A 7 25.13 19.16 -3.13
C ILE A 7 26.49 19.43 -2.48
N LEU A 8 26.75 20.66 -2.05
CA LEU A 8 28.03 21.03 -1.41
C LEU A 8 28.26 20.26 -0.11
N VAL A 9 27.22 20.05 0.71
CA VAL A 9 27.30 19.25 1.93
C VAL A 9 27.64 17.79 1.61
N ILE A 10 26.98 17.18 0.62
CA ILE A 10 27.27 15.81 0.20
C ILE A 10 28.71 15.68 -0.29
N VAL A 11 29.16 16.59 -1.13
CA VAL A 11 30.54 16.61 -1.66
C VAL A 11 31.55 16.80 -0.51
N ALA A 12 31.29 17.70 0.42
CA ALA A 12 32.17 17.91 1.58
C ALA A 12 32.25 16.66 2.46
N VAL A 13 31.13 16.01 2.76
CA VAL A 13 31.09 14.74 3.50
C VAL A 13 31.88 13.67 2.77
N PHE A 14 31.70 13.54 1.45
CA PHE A 14 32.42 12.56 0.64
C PHE A 14 33.95 12.80 0.68
N ILE A 15 34.40 14.05 0.55
CA ILE A 15 35.82 14.42 0.63
C ILE A 15 36.38 14.06 2.01
N ILE A 16 35.70 14.47 3.09
CA ILE A 16 36.13 14.19 4.47
C ILE A 16 36.28 12.66 4.69
N LEU A 17 35.28 11.89 4.25
CA LEU A 17 35.31 10.43 4.39
C LEU A 17 36.43 9.78 3.59
N THR A 18 36.76 10.33 2.43
CA THR A 18 37.89 9.86 1.62
C THR A 18 39.23 9.99 2.35
N PHE A 19 39.41 11.06 3.13
CA PHE A 19 40.64 11.25 3.96
C PHE A 19 40.73 10.28 5.15
N ILE A 20 39.57 9.80 5.68
CA ILE A 20 39.57 8.83 6.79
C ILE A 20 39.96 7.41 6.34
N ASN A 21 39.98 7.15 5.04
CA ASN A 21 40.44 5.90 4.38
C ASN A 21 39.78 4.61 4.89
N LYS A 22 38.52 4.66 5.30
CA LYS A 22 37.69 3.50 5.71
C LYS A 22 36.54 3.28 4.75
N HIS A 23 36.76 2.82 3.53
CA HIS A 23 35.81 2.70 2.44
C HIS A 23 34.44 2.07 2.79
N LYS A 24 34.40 1.14 3.76
CA LYS A 24 33.12 0.53 4.17
C LYS A 24 32.28 1.50 4.99
N LEU A 25 32.91 2.26 5.88
CA LEU A 25 32.25 3.25 6.72
C LEU A 25 31.82 4.46 5.89
N ASP A 26 32.64 4.84 4.92
CA ASP A 26 32.38 5.97 4.00
C ASP A 26 31.04 5.84 3.28
N LYS A 27 30.74 4.65 2.73
CA LYS A 27 29.50 4.40 2.02
C LYS A 27 28.29 4.48 2.95
N ILE A 28 28.40 3.96 4.17
CA ILE A 28 27.31 4.03 5.16
C ILE A 28 27.05 5.49 5.54
N LEU A 29 28.09 6.23 5.84
CA LEU A 29 27.98 7.63 6.26
C LEU A 29 27.50 8.53 5.12
N LEU A 30 27.97 8.30 3.89
CA LEU A 30 27.49 8.99 2.70
C LEU A 30 25.98 8.75 2.48
N MET A 31 25.55 7.50 2.57
CA MET A 31 24.13 7.15 2.42
C MET A 31 23.30 7.79 3.55
N ALA A 32 23.72 7.66 4.80
CA ALA A 32 23.01 8.21 5.95
C ALA A 32 22.91 9.75 5.87
N SER A 33 24.01 10.43 5.58
CA SER A 33 24.01 11.90 5.45
C SER A 33 23.12 12.36 4.28
N THR A 34 23.20 11.68 3.14
CA THR A 34 22.36 12.00 1.97
C THR A 34 20.88 11.83 2.27
N MET A 35 20.51 10.74 2.97
CA MET A 35 19.13 10.49 3.37
C MET A 35 18.62 11.53 4.39
N ILE A 36 19.41 11.84 5.42
CA ILE A 36 19.03 12.80 6.45
C ILE A 36 18.84 14.21 5.83
N TYR A 37 19.84 14.69 5.09
CA TYR A 37 19.77 16.03 4.47
C TYR A 37 18.71 16.11 3.38
N GLY A 38 18.60 15.09 2.52
CA GLY A 38 17.58 15.06 1.47
C GLY A 38 16.18 15.06 2.03
N SER A 39 15.90 14.23 3.04
CA SER A 39 14.59 14.17 3.68
C SER A 39 14.27 15.49 4.42
N ALA A 40 15.22 16.04 5.20
CA ALA A 40 15.03 17.32 5.88
C ALA A 40 14.76 18.46 4.89
N ALA A 41 15.49 18.49 3.78
CA ALA A 41 15.32 19.52 2.75
C ALA A 41 13.97 19.42 2.03
N ILE A 42 13.49 18.19 1.74
CA ILE A 42 12.16 17.97 1.16
C ILE A 42 11.06 18.45 2.11
N ILE A 43 11.15 18.09 3.40
CA ILE A 43 10.17 18.49 4.41
C ILE A 43 10.10 20.00 4.57
N GLN A 44 11.27 20.66 4.54
CA GLN A 44 11.37 22.12 4.75
C GLN A 44 10.86 22.94 3.57
N ASP A 45 11.15 22.51 2.32
CA ASP A 45 10.88 23.35 1.14
C ASP A 45 9.61 22.95 0.38
N ASN A 46 9.16 21.71 0.50
CA ASN A 46 7.94 21.13 -0.10
C ASN A 46 7.67 21.56 -1.56
N LYS A 47 8.74 21.84 -2.33
CA LYS A 47 8.64 22.20 -3.75
C LYS A 47 8.81 20.98 -4.61
N PHE A 48 7.84 20.72 -5.50
CA PHE A 48 7.77 19.53 -6.33
C PHE A 48 9.07 19.20 -7.08
N TYR A 49 9.61 20.16 -7.84
CA TYR A 49 10.83 19.92 -8.61
C TYR A 49 12.07 19.72 -7.74
N PHE A 50 12.14 20.40 -6.61
CA PHE A 50 13.21 20.20 -5.65
C PHE A 50 13.13 18.81 -5.02
N SER A 51 11.94 18.36 -4.64
CA SER A 51 11.71 17.03 -4.07
C SER A 51 12.09 15.92 -5.06
N ILE A 52 11.74 16.06 -6.34
CA ILE A 52 12.16 15.10 -7.39
C ILE A 52 13.69 15.07 -7.49
N GLY A 53 14.36 16.21 -7.59
CA GLY A 53 15.82 16.28 -7.68
C GLY A 53 16.51 15.64 -6.47
N ALA A 54 16.02 15.94 -5.26
CA ALA A 54 16.53 15.33 -4.04
C ALA A 54 16.31 13.80 -4.03
N CYS A 55 15.13 13.30 -4.43
CA CYS A 55 14.86 11.88 -4.53
C CYS A 55 15.77 11.17 -5.55
N ILE A 56 16.05 11.78 -6.70
CA ILE A 56 16.98 11.24 -7.69
C ILE A 56 18.39 11.12 -7.12
N ILE A 57 18.89 12.16 -6.43
CA ILE A 57 20.22 12.14 -5.79
C ILE A 57 20.27 11.06 -4.70
N MET A 58 19.27 11.03 -3.82
CA MET A 58 19.16 10.01 -2.75
C MET A 58 19.14 8.60 -3.35
N GLY A 59 18.38 8.37 -4.42
CA GLY A 59 18.31 7.11 -5.14
C GLY A 59 19.67 6.71 -5.74
N ALA A 60 20.33 7.61 -6.44
CA ALA A 60 21.65 7.37 -7.06
C ALA A 60 22.72 7.02 -6.02
N VAL A 61 22.79 7.79 -4.93
CA VAL A 61 23.72 7.52 -3.80
C VAL A 61 23.39 6.20 -3.13
N THR A 62 22.13 5.88 -2.95
CA THR A 62 21.73 4.57 -2.39
C THR A 62 22.19 3.42 -3.27
N VAL A 63 21.93 3.48 -4.58
CA VAL A 63 22.38 2.44 -5.52
C VAL A 63 23.90 2.28 -5.48
N TYR A 64 24.65 3.38 -5.46
CA TYR A 64 26.11 3.35 -5.35
C TYR A 64 26.57 2.71 -4.04
N CYS A 65 26.00 3.10 -2.90
CA CYS A 65 26.42 2.62 -1.59
C CYS A 65 26.02 1.15 -1.33
N VAL A 66 24.81 0.78 -1.75
CA VAL A 66 24.22 -0.55 -1.47
C VAL A 66 24.69 -1.62 -2.46
N GLY A 67 25.21 -1.22 -3.64
CA GLY A 67 25.60 -2.15 -4.69
C GLY A 67 26.54 -3.27 -4.21
N ASP A 68 27.49 -2.97 -3.33
CA ASP A 68 28.40 -3.97 -2.74
C ASP A 68 27.73 -4.80 -1.64
N TRP A 69 26.79 -4.22 -0.89
CA TRP A 69 26.06 -4.91 0.17
C TRP A 69 25.11 -5.97 -0.39
N LEU A 70 24.53 -5.74 -1.57
CA LEU A 70 23.70 -6.72 -2.25
C LEU A 70 24.47 -8.01 -2.61
N ARG A 71 25.81 -7.94 -2.65
CA ARG A 71 26.69 -9.09 -2.85
C ARG A 71 26.99 -9.87 -1.56
N PHE A 72 26.59 -9.34 -0.38
CA PHE A 72 26.85 -10.00 0.89
C PHE A 72 26.03 -11.30 1.02
N LYS A 73 26.71 -12.42 1.24
CA LYS A 73 26.09 -13.75 1.35
C LYS A 73 25.54 -13.98 2.76
N LEU A 74 24.32 -13.56 3.02
CA LEU A 74 23.60 -13.91 4.25
C LEU A 74 23.01 -15.32 4.14
N LYS A 75 23.00 -16.05 5.27
CA LYS A 75 22.33 -17.37 5.36
C LYS A 75 20.80 -17.20 5.31
N LYS A 76 20.08 -18.26 4.90
CA LYS A 76 18.62 -18.26 4.76
C LYS A 76 17.90 -18.08 6.11
N LEU A 77 18.30 -18.83 7.13
CA LEU A 77 17.62 -18.81 8.44
C LEU A 77 17.62 -17.42 9.12
N PRO A 78 18.77 -16.74 9.27
CA PRO A 78 18.77 -15.39 9.82
C PRO A 78 17.98 -14.39 8.95
N THR A 79 17.92 -14.57 7.63
CA THR A 79 17.11 -13.73 6.75
C THR A 79 15.62 -13.85 7.08
N ILE A 80 15.10 -15.07 7.24
CA ILE A 80 13.69 -15.30 7.61
C ILE A 80 13.40 -14.71 8.99
N ALA A 81 14.30 -14.92 9.96
CA ALA A 81 14.15 -14.37 11.29
C ALA A 81 14.11 -12.82 11.28
N ILE A 82 14.98 -12.16 10.52
CA ILE A 82 14.96 -10.71 10.37
C ILE A 82 13.62 -10.23 9.78
N ILE A 83 13.13 -10.87 8.72
CA ILE A 83 11.86 -10.51 8.10
C ILE A 83 10.68 -10.71 9.07
N ALA A 84 10.68 -11.80 9.82
CA ALA A 84 9.67 -12.06 10.84
C ALA A 84 9.70 -10.99 11.95
N ILE A 85 10.89 -10.65 12.45
CA ILE A 85 11.07 -9.58 13.43
C ILE A 85 10.58 -8.24 12.89
N LEU A 86 10.91 -7.89 11.64
CA LEU A 86 10.41 -6.66 11.01
C LEU A 86 8.88 -6.62 10.96
N GLY A 87 8.24 -7.73 10.59
CA GLY A 87 6.79 -7.83 10.58
C GLY A 87 6.17 -7.68 11.97
N ILE A 88 6.74 -8.35 12.96
CA ILE A 88 6.30 -8.24 14.37
C ILE A 88 6.47 -6.80 14.88
N LEU A 89 7.66 -6.21 14.69
CA LEU A 89 7.94 -4.84 15.12
C LEU A 89 7.02 -3.83 14.44
N PHE A 90 6.76 -3.97 13.13
CA PHE A 90 5.80 -3.13 12.41
C PHE A 90 4.40 -3.27 13.00
N THR A 91 3.93 -4.50 13.22
CA THR A 91 2.59 -4.76 13.78
C THR A 91 2.45 -4.18 15.19
N LEU A 92 3.44 -4.41 16.05
CA LEU A 92 3.42 -3.88 17.40
C LEU A 92 3.52 -2.35 17.41
N PHE A 93 4.44 -1.77 16.65
CA PHE A 93 4.62 -0.32 16.62
C PHE A 93 3.37 0.40 16.10
N THR A 94 2.92 0.04 14.90
CA THR A 94 1.77 0.73 14.27
C THR A 94 0.46 0.39 14.97
N GLY A 95 0.25 -0.87 15.33
CA GLY A 95 -0.97 -1.33 16.00
C GLY A 95 -1.11 -0.77 17.42
N LEU A 96 -0.05 -0.80 18.22
CA LEU A 96 -0.09 -0.23 19.58
C LEU A 96 -0.22 1.29 19.56
N LEU A 97 0.54 1.98 18.69
CA LEU A 97 0.48 3.43 18.61
C LEU A 97 -0.91 3.93 18.19
N THR A 98 -1.54 3.28 17.20
CA THR A 98 -2.92 3.61 16.82
C THR A 98 -3.93 3.26 17.91
N SER A 99 -3.73 2.15 18.60
CA SER A 99 -4.57 1.75 19.74
C SER A 99 -4.46 2.75 20.90
N PHE A 100 -3.26 3.22 21.24
CA PHE A 100 -3.07 4.25 22.25
C PHE A 100 -3.72 5.58 21.86
N LYS A 101 -3.58 6.00 20.60
CA LYS A 101 -4.28 7.20 20.09
C LYS A 101 -5.80 7.07 20.24
N TYR A 102 -6.35 5.91 19.88
CA TYR A 102 -7.77 5.65 20.06
C TYR A 102 -8.19 5.72 21.55
N LEU A 103 -7.46 5.05 22.45
CA LEU A 103 -7.76 5.03 23.89
C LEU A 103 -7.63 6.40 24.54
N GLN A 104 -6.82 7.29 23.99
CA GLN A 104 -6.69 8.69 24.43
C GLN A 104 -7.72 9.64 23.75
N HIS A 105 -8.69 9.10 23.01
CA HIS A 105 -9.67 9.87 22.25
C HIS A 105 -9.04 10.80 21.17
N TRP A 106 -7.86 10.47 20.69
CA TRP A 106 -7.15 11.19 19.61
C TRP A 106 -7.39 10.53 18.24
N ALA A 107 -8.55 9.95 18.03
CA ALA A 107 -8.94 9.43 16.74
C ALA A 107 -9.16 10.62 15.77
N PRO A 108 -8.33 10.82 14.75
CA PRO A 108 -8.42 11.99 13.87
C PRO A 108 -9.56 11.87 12.86
N CYS A 109 -10.24 10.74 12.82
CA CYS A 109 -11.10 10.38 11.71
C CYS A 109 -12.43 9.83 12.20
N TYR A 110 -13.50 10.39 11.66
CA TYR A 110 -14.89 9.98 11.89
C TYR A 110 -15.14 8.53 11.40
N ASP A 111 -14.47 8.13 10.30
CA ASP A 111 -14.66 6.83 9.67
C ASP A 111 -14.38 5.66 10.62
N PHE A 112 -13.45 5.81 11.57
CA PHE A 112 -13.18 4.74 12.52
C PHE A 112 -14.37 4.48 13.47
N GLY A 113 -15.15 5.49 13.78
CA GLY A 113 -16.42 5.34 14.50
C GLY A 113 -17.42 4.50 13.71
N ILE A 114 -17.55 4.77 12.39
CA ILE A 114 -18.39 4.00 11.46
C ILE A 114 -17.99 2.53 11.49
N PHE A 115 -16.70 2.22 11.25
CA PHE A 115 -16.22 0.84 11.24
C PHE A 115 -16.36 0.15 12.59
N SER A 116 -16.10 0.84 13.70
CA SER A 116 -16.27 0.27 15.04
C SER A 116 -17.72 -0.10 15.32
N GLN A 117 -18.67 0.76 14.94
CA GLN A 117 -20.10 0.50 15.06
C GLN A 117 -20.51 -0.65 14.12
N MET A 118 -20.08 -0.62 12.87
CA MET A 118 -20.37 -1.66 11.87
C MET A 118 -19.94 -3.05 12.37
N PHE A 119 -18.73 -3.18 12.93
CA PHE A 119 -18.27 -4.46 13.46
C PHE A 119 -19.08 -4.96 14.65
N ASN A 120 -19.62 -4.07 15.49
CA ASN A 120 -20.55 -4.47 16.54
C ASN A 120 -21.85 -5.00 15.96
N TYR A 121 -22.44 -4.33 14.96
CA TYR A 121 -23.61 -4.88 14.25
C TYR A 121 -23.29 -6.20 13.53
N MET A 122 -22.13 -6.30 12.85
CA MET A 122 -21.72 -7.54 12.19
C MET A 122 -21.56 -8.70 13.17
N LYS A 123 -21.09 -8.42 14.40
CA LYS A 123 -21.00 -9.44 15.45
C LYS A 123 -22.36 -9.98 15.85
N GLU A 124 -23.38 -9.15 15.91
CA GLU A 124 -24.72 -9.53 16.37
C GLU A 124 -25.62 -10.06 15.26
N THR A 125 -25.53 -9.45 14.09
CA THR A 125 -26.47 -9.68 12.98
C THR A 125 -25.84 -10.27 11.73
N LEU A 126 -24.52 -10.36 11.65
CA LEU A 126 -23.72 -10.64 10.45
C LEU A 126 -23.92 -9.61 9.31
N GLN A 127 -24.60 -8.50 9.57
CA GLN A 127 -24.85 -7.46 8.59
C GLN A 127 -23.94 -6.24 8.86
N PRO A 128 -23.33 -5.61 7.85
CA PRO A 128 -22.47 -4.45 8.01
C PRO A 128 -23.31 -3.17 8.16
N LEU A 129 -24.08 -3.07 9.24
CA LEU A 129 -24.97 -1.95 9.51
C LEU A 129 -24.25 -0.83 10.25
N THR A 130 -24.68 0.40 9.99
CA THR A 130 -24.19 1.60 10.67
C THR A 130 -25.28 2.67 10.72
N THR A 131 -25.29 3.50 11.77
CA THR A 131 -26.10 4.72 11.88
C THR A 131 -25.24 5.98 11.81
N CYS A 132 -23.90 5.82 11.89
CA CYS A 132 -22.96 6.95 11.93
C CYS A 132 -22.59 7.46 10.53
N GLU A 133 -22.83 6.70 9.47
CA GLU A 133 -22.32 7.03 8.15
C GLU A 133 -23.24 8.00 7.39
N ARG A 134 -24.54 7.91 7.63
CA ARG A 134 -25.60 8.77 7.08
C ARG A 134 -26.71 8.94 8.11
N ASP A 135 -27.69 9.74 7.79
CA ASP A 135 -28.86 10.01 8.65
C ASP A 135 -29.79 8.79 8.68
N GLY A 136 -29.47 7.81 9.52
CA GLY A 136 -30.28 6.62 9.73
C GLY A 136 -29.52 5.30 9.58
N LEU A 137 -30.20 4.21 9.93
CA LEU A 137 -29.63 2.86 9.84
C LEU A 137 -29.54 2.42 8.37
N LEU A 138 -28.34 2.13 7.93
CA LEU A 138 -28.10 1.59 6.59
C LEU A 138 -26.96 0.57 6.60
N SER A 139 -26.87 -0.21 5.52
CA SER A 139 -25.72 -1.07 5.29
C SER A 139 -24.54 -0.25 4.76
N HIS A 140 -23.35 -0.40 5.33
CA HIS A 140 -22.12 0.18 4.80
C HIS A 140 -21.90 -0.18 3.33
N PHE A 141 -22.37 -1.36 2.89
CA PHE A 141 -22.26 -1.78 1.49
C PHE A 141 -23.13 -0.93 0.52
N ALA A 142 -24.03 -0.13 1.04
CA ALA A 142 -24.74 0.87 0.23
C ALA A 142 -23.84 2.07 -0.12
N VAL A 143 -22.77 2.30 0.65
CA VAL A 143 -21.83 3.41 0.48
C VAL A 143 -20.50 2.93 -0.11
N HIS A 144 -19.94 1.84 0.47
CA HIS A 144 -18.73 1.17 0.01
C HIS A 144 -18.89 -0.34 0.05
N PHE A 145 -18.71 -0.98 -1.09
CA PHE A 145 -18.87 -2.43 -1.18
C PHE A 145 -17.56 -3.15 -0.82
N SER A 146 -17.39 -3.45 0.48
CA SER A 146 -16.14 -3.95 1.07
C SER A 146 -16.32 -5.27 1.85
N PRO A 147 -16.71 -6.38 1.19
CA PRO A 147 -16.90 -7.68 1.87
C PRO A 147 -15.66 -8.20 2.60
N ILE A 148 -14.48 -7.69 2.28
CA ILE A 148 -13.21 -8.09 2.90
C ILE A 148 -13.21 -7.97 4.43
N TYR A 149 -14.03 -7.09 4.99
CA TYR A 149 -14.15 -6.91 6.43
C TYR A 149 -14.55 -8.18 7.18
N TYR A 150 -15.25 -9.10 6.53
CA TYR A 150 -15.59 -10.40 7.13
C TYR A 150 -14.35 -11.24 7.50
N LEU A 151 -13.19 -10.97 6.92
CA LEU A 151 -11.92 -11.63 7.34
C LEU A 151 -11.47 -11.23 8.74
N LEU A 152 -11.83 -10.03 9.20
CA LEU A 152 -11.51 -9.57 10.56
C LEU A 152 -12.57 -9.98 11.59
N LEU A 153 -13.77 -10.31 11.14
CA LEU A 153 -14.90 -10.60 12.02
C LEU A 153 -14.64 -11.76 12.99
N PRO A 154 -14.02 -12.89 12.62
CA PRO A 154 -13.69 -13.97 13.57
C PRO A 154 -12.83 -13.51 14.74
N PHE A 155 -11.87 -12.60 14.49
CA PHE A 155 -11.02 -12.04 15.54
C PHE A 155 -11.81 -11.09 16.43
N PHE A 156 -12.74 -10.33 15.84
CA PHE A 156 -13.61 -9.42 16.57
C PHE A 156 -14.64 -10.17 17.42
N PHE A 157 -15.07 -11.38 17.04
CA PHE A 157 -15.88 -12.25 17.88
C PHE A 157 -15.16 -12.63 19.19
N ILE A 158 -13.85 -12.92 19.10
CA ILE A 158 -13.04 -13.33 20.26
C ILE A 158 -12.72 -12.11 21.14
N PHE A 159 -12.32 -11.01 20.52
CA PHE A 159 -11.96 -9.77 21.20
C PHE A 159 -12.76 -8.60 20.62
N PRO A 160 -14.01 -8.36 21.09
CA PRO A 160 -14.89 -7.33 20.54
C PRO A 160 -14.47 -5.92 20.99
N SER A 161 -13.41 -5.44 20.39
CA SER A 161 -12.83 -4.13 20.69
C SER A 161 -12.33 -3.45 19.42
N PRO A 162 -12.48 -2.13 19.27
CA PRO A 162 -11.84 -1.38 18.19
C PRO A 162 -10.33 -1.58 18.11
N VAL A 163 -9.66 -1.85 19.25
CA VAL A 163 -8.23 -2.20 19.29
C VAL A 163 -7.92 -3.43 18.45
N THR A 164 -8.81 -4.44 18.43
CA THR A 164 -8.66 -5.65 17.59
C THR A 164 -8.59 -5.29 16.11
N LEU A 165 -9.37 -4.33 15.66
CA LEU A 165 -9.38 -3.87 14.27
C LEU A 165 -8.07 -3.15 13.92
N LEU A 166 -7.55 -2.33 14.83
CA LEU A 166 -6.29 -1.59 14.66
C LEU A 166 -5.09 -2.53 14.63
N MET A 167 -5.04 -3.49 15.53
CA MET A 167 -4.00 -4.52 15.55
C MET A 167 -4.09 -5.42 14.32
N GLY A 168 -5.33 -5.79 13.93
CA GLY A 168 -5.61 -6.62 12.77
C GLY A 168 -5.13 -5.98 11.46
N GLN A 169 -5.42 -4.71 11.23
CA GLN A 169 -4.93 -4.02 10.02
C GLN A 169 -3.40 -3.95 9.95
N ALA A 170 -2.73 -3.70 11.08
CA ALA A 170 -1.28 -3.67 11.14
C ALA A 170 -0.68 -5.05 10.80
N ALA A 171 -1.27 -6.12 11.35
CA ALA A 171 -0.88 -7.50 11.04
C ALA A 171 -1.12 -7.88 9.57
N ILE A 172 -2.23 -7.43 8.98
CA ILE A 172 -2.54 -7.66 7.56
C ILE A 172 -1.49 -7.01 6.69
N ILE A 173 -1.14 -5.73 6.93
CA ILE A 173 -0.09 -5.07 6.16
C ILE A 173 1.24 -5.81 6.34
N ALA A 174 1.63 -6.15 7.57
CA ALA A 174 2.86 -6.89 7.83
C ALA A 174 2.89 -8.26 7.12
N SER A 175 1.74 -8.92 6.96
CA SER A 175 1.63 -10.21 6.26
C SER A 175 2.10 -10.14 4.80
N GLY A 176 2.08 -8.96 4.18
CA GLY A 176 2.60 -8.74 2.82
C GLY A 176 4.10 -9.01 2.68
N LEU A 177 4.85 -9.03 3.79
CA LEU A 177 6.25 -9.48 3.79
C LEU A 177 6.43 -10.93 3.35
N ILE A 178 5.41 -11.78 3.55
CA ILE A 178 5.46 -13.19 3.17
C ILE A 178 5.50 -13.34 1.64
N PRO A 179 4.49 -12.87 0.89
CA PRO A 179 4.54 -12.95 -0.58
C PRO A 179 5.69 -12.17 -1.17
N LEU A 180 6.09 -11.03 -0.59
CA LEU A 180 7.27 -10.29 -1.01
C LEU A 180 8.55 -11.15 -0.92
N TYR A 181 8.76 -11.82 0.21
CA TYR A 181 9.87 -12.78 0.38
C TYR A 181 9.81 -13.87 -0.69
N LEU A 182 8.64 -14.47 -0.91
CA LEU A 182 8.47 -15.56 -1.87
C LEU A 182 8.75 -15.11 -3.31
N ILE A 183 8.32 -13.92 -3.71
CA ILE A 183 8.60 -13.31 -5.02
C ILE A 183 10.10 -13.06 -5.16
N CYS A 184 10.74 -12.42 -4.20
CA CYS A 184 12.17 -12.16 -4.22
C CYS A 184 12.99 -13.45 -4.37
N LYS A 185 12.62 -14.50 -3.64
CA LYS A 185 13.30 -15.81 -3.72
C LYS A 185 13.07 -16.51 -5.06
N ARG A 186 11.89 -16.34 -5.66
CA ARG A 186 11.59 -16.83 -6.99
C ARG A 186 12.49 -16.18 -8.06
N HIS A 187 12.73 -14.88 -7.94
CA HIS A 187 13.63 -14.12 -8.81
C HIS A 187 15.11 -14.29 -8.44
N LYS A 188 15.45 -15.26 -7.55
CA LYS A 188 16.83 -15.59 -7.14
C LYS A 188 17.59 -14.41 -6.54
N LEU A 189 16.88 -13.46 -5.92
CA LEU A 189 17.53 -12.33 -5.26
C LEU A 189 18.35 -12.80 -4.06
N SER A 190 19.45 -12.11 -3.79
CA SER A 190 20.30 -12.37 -2.63
C SER A 190 19.52 -12.13 -1.33
N ASN A 191 19.90 -12.78 -0.24
CA ASN A 191 19.27 -12.59 1.05
C ASN A 191 19.37 -11.12 1.54
N ALA A 192 20.47 -10.44 1.21
CA ALA A 192 20.62 -9.01 1.51
C ALA A 192 19.62 -8.16 0.74
N ALA A 193 19.39 -8.44 -0.55
CA ALA A 193 18.38 -7.75 -1.35
C ALA A 193 16.95 -8.00 -0.79
N VAL A 194 16.67 -9.23 -0.38
CA VAL A 194 15.38 -9.57 0.24
C VAL A 194 15.12 -8.74 1.51
N ILE A 195 16.13 -8.63 2.39
CA ILE A 195 16.03 -7.78 3.60
C ILE A 195 15.82 -6.32 3.22
N LEU A 196 16.55 -5.81 2.22
CA LEU A 196 16.39 -4.44 1.76
C LEU A 196 14.97 -4.17 1.25
N PHE A 197 14.41 -5.03 0.40
CA PHE A 197 13.03 -4.90 -0.07
C PHE A 197 12.02 -4.99 1.08
N SER A 198 12.28 -5.84 2.07
CA SER A 198 11.43 -5.96 3.26
C SER A 198 11.48 -4.70 4.12
N LEU A 199 12.66 -4.09 4.29
CA LEU A 199 12.81 -2.80 4.95
C LEU A 199 12.10 -1.68 4.18
N CYS A 200 12.29 -1.61 2.86
CA CYS A 200 11.56 -0.65 2.02
C CYS A 200 10.05 -0.80 2.20
N TYR A 201 9.54 -2.02 2.23
CA TYR A 201 8.12 -2.29 2.40
C TYR A 201 7.57 -1.73 3.72
N VAL A 202 8.21 -2.03 4.85
CA VAL A 202 7.72 -1.59 6.17
C VAL A 202 7.98 -0.11 6.45
N LEU A 203 9.03 0.46 5.86
CA LEU A 203 9.38 1.87 6.02
C LEU A 203 8.70 2.78 4.99
N LEU A 204 7.98 2.21 4.01
CA LEU A 204 7.27 3.02 3.02
C LEU A 204 6.19 3.86 3.73
N PRO A 205 6.20 5.20 3.58
CA PRO A 205 5.26 6.07 4.29
C PRO A 205 3.81 5.68 4.09
N SER A 206 3.41 5.23 2.90
CA SER A 206 2.05 4.77 2.61
C SER A 206 1.63 3.55 3.42
N MET A 207 2.56 2.71 3.87
CA MET A 207 2.27 1.55 4.72
C MET A 207 2.06 1.96 6.18
N ALA A 208 3.00 2.67 6.77
CA ALA A 208 2.93 3.10 8.17
C ALA A 208 1.88 4.21 8.39
N ASN A 209 1.94 5.32 7.62
CA ASN A 209 0.98 6.42 7.73
C ASN A 209 -0.43 5.97 7.39
N GLY A 210 -0.55 5.01 6.47
CA GLY A 210 -1.81 4.38 6.20
C GLY A 210 -2.48 3.83 7.46
N CYS A 211 -1.73 3.19 8.37
CA CYS A 211 -2.25 2.71 9.64
C CYS A 211 -2.70 3.87 10.55
N PHE A 212 -2.00 5.00 10.54
CA PHE A 212 -2.33 6.15 11.39
C PHE A 212 -3.62 6.87 10.99
N PHE A 213 -4.15 6.59 9.81
CA PHE A 213 -5.51 6.98 9.43
C PHE A 213 -6.59 6.03 9.98
N PHE A 214 -6.22 5.12 10.89
CA PHE A 214 -7.06 4.05 11.47
C PHE A 214 -7.53 3.01 10.44
N LEU A 215 -8.53 2.19 10.81
CA LEU A 215 -8.98 1.10 9.97
C LEU A 215 -9.54 1.63 8.65
N HIS A 216 -9.11 1.00 7.56
CA HIS A 216 -9.67 1.21 6.22
C HIS A 216 -9.41 -0.01 5.34
N GLU A 217 -10.36 -0.43 4.52
CA GLU A 217 -10.27 -1.62 3.66
C GLU A 217 -9.07 -1.59 2.71
N ASN A 218 -8.64 -0.41 2.25
CA ASN A 218 -7.49 -0.25 1.35
C ASN A 218 -6.19 -0.85 1.89
N LYS A 219 -6.10 -1.14 3.20
CA LYS A 219 -4.93 -1.80 3.80
C LYS A 219 -4.75 -3.26 3.35
N PHE A 220 -5.81 -3.88 2.88
CA PHE A 220 -5.76 -5.23 2.32
C PHE A 220 -5.17 -5.27 0.91
N LEU A 221 -5.21 -4.17 0.15
CA LEU A 221 -4.80 -4.13 -1.27
C LEU A 221 -3.38 -4.63 -1.47
N THR A 222 -2.40 -4.02 -0.81
CA THR A 222 -0.97 -4.31 -1.05
C THR A 222 -0.61 -5.77 -0.75
N PRO A 223 -0.95 -6.35 0.41
CA PRO A 223 -0.71 -7.78 0.66
C PRO A 223 -1.38 -8.69 -0.37
N LEU A 224 -2.63 -8.41 -0.73
CA LEU A 224 -3.39 -9.25 -1.67
C LEU A 224 -2.86 -9.14 -3.11
N ILE A 225 -2.44 -7.95 -3.55
CA ILE A 225 -1.77 -7.76 -4.84
C ILE A 225 -0.48 -8.58 -4.89
N LEU A 226 0.32 -8.57 -3.84
CA LEU A 226 1.56 -9.35 -3.77
C LEU A 226 1.27 -10.86 -3.79
N TRP A 227 0.26 -11.32 -3.07
CA TRP A 227 -0.17 -12.74 -3.11
C TRP A 227 -0.69 -13.15 -4.47
N LEU A 228 -1.50 -12.30 -5.12
CA LEU A 228 -2.00 -12.57 -6.47
C LEU A 228 -0.86 -12.61 -7.49
N ALA A 229 0.07 -11.64 -7.44
CA ALA A 229 1.25 -11.63 -8.29
C ALA A 229 2.08 -12.91 -8.13
N PHE A 230 2.32 -13.34 -6.88
CA PHE A 230 3.03 -14.59 -6.60
C PHE A 230 2.29 -15.82 -7.15
N ALA A 231 0.96 -15.89 -6.98
CA ALA A 231 0.15 -16.99 -7.48
C ALA A 231 0.18 -17.08 -9.01
N LEU A 232 0.09 -15.94 -9.68
CA LEU A 232 0.19 -15.83 -11.15
C LEU A 232 1.57 -16.26 -11.65
N GLU A 233 2.65 -15.82 -10.99
CA GLU A 233 4.02 -16.25 -11.32
C GLU A 233 4.23 -17.74 -11.08
N LYS A 234 3.64 -18.32 -10.05
CA LYS A 234 3.68 -19.76 -9.76
C LYS A 234 2.83 -20.58 -10.72
N ASN A 235 2.05 -19.96 -11.57
CA ASN A 235 1.18 -20.61 -12.52
C ASN A 235 0.17 -21.56 -11.85
N LYS A 236 -0.38 -21.17 -10.67
CA LYS A 236 -1.35 -21.98 -9.91
C LYS A 236 -2.75 -21.41 -10.03
N TRP A 237 -3.73 -22.23 -10.53
CA TRP A 237 -5.10 -21.77 -10.75
C TRP A 237 -5.82 -21.42 -9.44
N ILE A 238 -5.86 -22.34 -8.49
CA ILE A 238 -6.61 -22.18 -7.24
C ILE A 238 -6.16 -20.92 -6.47
N PRO A 239 -4.87 -20.73 -6.15
CA PRO A 239 -4.44 -19.51 -5.49
C PRO A 239 -4.72 -18.25 -6.30
N SER A 240 -4.58 -18.30 -7.64
CA SER A 240 -4.88 -17.13 -8.48
C SER A 240 -6.35 -16.73 -8.37
N VAL A 241 -7.28 -17.68 -8.39
CA VAL A 241 -8.72 -17.41 -8.21
C VAL A 241 -8.99 -16.87 -6.81
N ILE A 242 -8.48 -17.55 -5.77
CA ILE A 242 -8.72 -17.15 -4.37
C ILE A 242 -8.24 -15.72 -4.13
N PHE A 243 -6.98 -15.40 -4.49
CA PHE A 243 -6.46 -14.05 -4.27
C PHE A 243 -7.09 -13.00 -5.17
N THR A 244 -7.59 -13.37 -6.36
CA THR A 244 -8.41 -12.47 -7.17
C THR A 244 -9.71 -12.14 -6.45
N LEU A 245 -10.47 -13.13 -5.98
CA LEU A 245 -11.74 -12.90 -5.29
C LEU A 245 -11.55 -12.09 -4.00
N LEU A 246 -10.51 -12.40 -3.22
CA LEU A 246 -10.17 -11.63 -2.02
C LEU A 246 -9.80 -10.17 -2.35
N LEU A 247 -9.04 -9.95 -3.42
CA LEU A 247 -8.66 -8.60 -3.87
C LEU A 247 -9.90 -7.82 -4.35
N LEU A 248 -10.78 -8.44 -5.13
CA LEU A 248 -12.03 -7.84 -5.58
C LEU A 248 -12.96 -7.48 -4.41
N ALA A 249 -12.95 -8.29 -3.35
CA ALA A 249 -13.76 -8.06 -2.15
C ALA A 249 -13.27 -6.89 -1.27
N VAL A 250 -12.13 -6.27 -1.59
CA VAL A 250 -11.59 -5.17 -0.77
C VAL A 250 -12.48 -3.94 -0.86
N LYS A 251 -12.82 -3.51 -2.08
CA LYS A 251 -13.63 -2.32 -2.32
C LYS A 251 -14.14 -2.32 -3.77
N GLU A 252 -15.14 -1.50 -4.06
CA GLU A 252 -15.72 -1.35 -5.40
C GLU A 252 -14.72 -0.92 -6.48
N ASP A 253 -13.62 -0.24 -6.13
CA ASP A 253 -12.55 0.18 -7.03
C ASP A 253 -11.36 -0.80 -7.12
N ALA A 254 -11.28 -1.76 -6.21
CA ALA A 254 -10.22 -2.78 -6.19
C ALA A 254 -10.10 -3.59 -7.50
N PRO A 255 -11.17 -3.84 -8.25
CA PRO A 255 -11.10 -4.47 -9.56
C PRO A 255 -10.15 -3.79 -10.55
N VAL A 256 -9.95 -2.46 -10.44
CA VAL A 256 -9.03 -1.72 -11.31
C VAL A 256 -7.59 -2.22 -11.10
N TYR A 257 -7.16 -2.38 -9.86
CA TYR A 257 -5.82 -2.89 -9.53
C TYR A 257 -5.63 -4.34 -10.02
N ALA A 258 -6.65 -5.18 -9.82
CA ALA A 258 -6.61 -6.56 -10.28
C ALA A 258 -6.58 -6.64 -11.82
N ALA A 259 -7.38 -5.82 -12.51
CA ALA A 259 -7.40 -5.76 -13.98
C ALA A 259 -6.05 -5.32 -14.55
N VAL A 260 -5.42 -4.28 -13.98
CA VAL A 260 -4.08 -3.82 -14.39
C VAL A 260 -3.04 -4.91 -14.19
N LEU A 261 -3.08 -5.63 -13.05
CA LEU A 261 -2.17 -6.76 -12.82
C LEU A 261 -2.42 -7.89 -13.83
N GLY A 262 -3.68 -8.25 -14.09
CA GLY A 262 -4.06 -9.23 -15.11
C GLY A 262 -3.53 -8.86 -16.48
N LEU A 263 -3.73 -7.60 -16.90
CA LEU A 263 -3.24 -7.06 -18.16
C LEU A 263 -1.70 -7.11 -18.24
N TYR A 264 -1.00 -6.78 -17.16
CA TYR A 264 0.45 -6.90 -17.09
C TYR A 264 0.92 -8.33 -17.40
N PHE A 265 0.26 -9.36 -16.83
CA PHE A 265 0.62 -10.76 -17.11
C PHE A 265 0.28 -11.21 -18.54
N ILE A 266 -0.74 -10.63 -19.16
CA ILE A 266 -1.06 -10.85 -20.58
C ILE A 266 0.02 -10.23 -21.48
N VAL A 267 0.27 -8.93 -21.33
CA VAL A 267 1.20 -8.15 -22.18
C VAL A 267 2.62 -8.66 -22.05
N SER A 268 3.06 -8.96 -20.82
CA SER A 268 4.39 -9.54 -20.56
C SER A 268 4.54 -10.99 -21.03
N ARG A 269 3.47 -11.62 -21.52
CA ARG A 269 3.39 -13.03 -21.93
C ARG A 269 3.84 -14.04 -20.86
N ARG A 270 3.86 -13.61 -19.59
CA ARG A 270 4.28 -14.48 -18.47
C ARG A 270 3.22 -15.53 -18.10
N ASN A 271 1.94 -15.16 -18.21
CA ASN A 271 0.81 -16.05 -17.92
C ASN A 271 -0.47 -15.50 -18.54
N ILE A 272 -0.66 -15.69 -19.83
CA ILE A 272 -1.77 -15.11 -20.60
C ILE A 272 -3.12 -15.62 -20.09
N SER A 273 -3.28 -16.94 -19.90
CA SER A 273 -4.59 -17.53 -19.54
C SER A 273 -5.07 -17.08 -18.17
N LYS A 274 -4.20 -17.07 -17.15
CA LYS A 274 -4.59 -16.61 -15.81
C LYS A 274 -4.66 -15.08 -15.72
N GLY A 275 -3.79 -14.36 -16.45
CA GLY A 275 -3.91 -12.92 -16.59
C GLY A 275 -5.27 -12.52 -17.19
N ALA A 276 -5.71 -13.23 -18.25
CA ALA A 276 -7.01 -13.01 -18.87
C ALA A 276 -8.17 -13.35 -17.92
N LEU A 277 -8.07 -14.44 -17.15
CA LEU A 277 -9.06 -14.76 -16.12
C LEU A 277 -9.19 -13.62 -15.09
N VAL A 278 -8.06 -13.17 -14.53
CA VAL A 278 -8.05 -12.07 -13.55
C VAL A 278 -8.68 -10.81 -14.14
N PHE A 279 -8.27 -10.44 -15.37
CA PHE A 279 -8.79 -9.28 -16.07
C PHE A 279 -10.30 -9.36 -16.30
N VAL A 280 -10.80 -10.47 -16.85
CA VAL A 280 -12.22 -10.66 -17.12
C VAL A 280 -13.05 -10.67 -15.83
N LEU A 281 -12.60 -11.41 -14.79
CA LEU A 281 -13.28 -11.41 -13.49
C LEU A 281 -13.36 -10.01 -12.88
N SER A 282 -12.30 -9.23 -13.02
CA SER A 282 -12.27 -7.84 -12.53
C SER A 282 -13.30 -6.96 -13.22
N ILE A 283 -13.40 -7.04 -14.55
CA ILE A 283 -14.39 -6.28 -15.32
C ILE A 283 -15.81 -6.69 -14.96
N ILE A 284 -16.09 -8.00 -14.92
CA ILE A 284 -17.42 -8.52 -14.53
C ILE A 284 -17.79 -8.04 -13.14
N TYR A 285 -16.89 -8.16 -12.17
CA TYR A 285 -17.12 -7.74 -10.79
C TYR A 285 -17.38 -6.23 -10.71
N PHE A 286 -16.55 -5.42 -11.36
CA PHE A 286 -16.70 -3.97 -11.38
C PHE A 286 -18.08 -3.54 -11.91
N ILE A 287 -18.49 -4.10 -13.05
CA ILE A 287 -19.82 -3.80 -13.65
C ILE A 287 -20.92 -4.24 -12.69
N THR A 288 -20.82 -5.45 -12.13
CA THR A 288 -21.84 -6.00 -11.23
C THR A 288 -21.98 -5.15 -9.97
N VAL A 289 -20.89 -4.85 -9.29
CA VAL A 289 -20.90 -4.05 -8.05
C VAL A 289 -21.36 -2.62 -8.33
N SER A 290 -20.89 -1.99 -9.41
CA SER A 290 -21.33 -0.64 -9.80
C SER A 290 -22.84 -0.61 -10.07
N TYR A 291 -23.40 -1.64 -10.73
CA TYR A 291 -24.83 -1.76 -10.94
C TYR A 291 -25.59 -1.90 -9.62
N PHE A 292 -25.15 -2.79 -8.72
CA PHE A 292 -25.78 -2.98 -7.41
C PHE A 292 -25.73 -1.71 -6.56
N MET A 293 -24.60 -1.03 -6.50
CA MET A 293 -24.48 0.22 -5.76
C MET A 293 -25.33 1.34 -6.34
N SER A 294 -25.48 1.41 -7.66
CA SER A 294 -26.34 2.38 -8.32
C SER A 294 -27.83 2.11 -8.06
N LYS A 295 -28.23 0.84 -7.97
CA LYS A 295 -29.64 0.44 -7.83
C LYS A 295 -30.12 0.36 -6.37
N TYR A 296 -29.26 -0.13 -5.48
CA TYR A 296 -29.63 -0.45 -4.09
C TYR A 296 -28.82 0.34 -3.05
N GLY A 297 -27.81 1.09 -3.47
CA GLY A 297 -26.95 1.91 -2.63
C GLY A 297 -27.07 3.40 -2.98
N LEU A 298 -26.07 4.16 -2.56
CA LEU A 298 -25.95 5.60 -2.84
C LEU A 298 -25.20 5.90 -4.15
N GLY A 299 -24.90 4.86 -4.94
CA GLY A 299 -24.13 4.95 -6.16
C GLY A 299 -22.61 5.00 -5.92
N THR A 300 -21.87 4.98 -7.02
CA THR A 300 -20.42 5.19 -6.97
C THR A 300 -20.12 6.67 -6.76
N MET A 301 -19.13 7.01 -5.94
CA MET A 301 -18.77 8.41 -5.64
C MET A 301 -18.05 9.08 -6.83
N SER A 302 -18.72 9.14 -8.01
CA SER A 302 -18.14 9.73 -9.24
C SER A 302 -17.80 11.20 -9.10
N TYR A 303 -18.51 11.93 -8.21
CA TYR A 303 -18.23 13.35 -7.92
C TYR A 303 -16.78 13.61 -7.44
N ARG A 304 -16.09 12.61 -6.94
CA ARG A 304 -14.65 12.73 -6.58
C ARG A 304 -13.72 12.93 -7.77
N TYR A 305 -14.23 12.72 -8.97
CA TYR A 305 -13.52 12.88 -10.24
C TYR A 305 -14.04 14.08 -11.05
N ASP A 306 -14.81 14.99 -10.43
CA ASP A 306 -15.41 16.15 -11.11
C ASP A 306 -14.36 17.05 -11.75
N ASN A 307 -13.14 17.11 -11.19
CA ASN A 307 -12.00 17.82 -11.80
C ASN A 307 -11.65 17.31 -13.20
N PHE A 308 -11.97 16.05 -13.53
CA PHE A 308 -11.75 15.45 -14.84
C PHE A 308 -12.98 15.45 -15.74
N ILE A 309 -14.13 15.95 -15.23
CA ILE A 309 -15.42 15.97 -15.94
C ILE A 309 -15.71 17.40 -16.41
N TYR A 310 -15.10 17.80 -17.51
CA TYR A 310 -15.25 19.17 -18.05
C TYR A 310 -16.44 19.35 -19.00
N ASP A 311 -17.17 18.29 -19.33
CA ASP A 311 -18.37 18.34 -20.19
C ASP A 311 -19.69 18.26 -19.41
N GLY A 312 -19.64 18.21 -18.08
CA GLY A 312 -20.81 18.11 -17.22
C GLY A 312 -21.56 16.78 -17.31
N SER A 313 -21.02 15.78 -18.02
CA SER A 313 -21.70 14.49 -18.25
C SER A 313 -21.82 13.61 -17.01
N GLY A 314 -21.01 13.83 -15.98
CA GLY A 314 -20.94 13.01 -14.76
C GLY A 314 -20.51 11.56 -15.02
N SER A 315 -19.98 11.25 -16.21
CA SER A 315 -19.64 9.90 -16.65
C SER A 315 -18.21 9.53 -16.34
N LEU A 316 -17.98 8.36 -15.72
CA LEU A 316 -16.63 7.79 -15.55
C LEU A 316 -15.91 7.59 -16.88
N PHE A 317 -16.64 7.41 -17.99
CA PHE A 317 -16.01 7.34 -19.32
C PHE A 317 -15.35 8.66 -19.71
N THR A 318 -15.95 9.80 -19.35
CA THR A 318 -15.34 11.13 -19.54
C THR A 318 -14.06 11.28 -18.74
N VAL A 319 -14.02 10.77 -17.51
CA VAL A 319 -12.79 10.73 -16.69
C VAL A 319 -11.67 9.95 -17.41
N ILE A 320 -11.96 8.74 -17.88
CA ILE A 320 -10.98 7.91 -18.61
C ILE A 320 -10.49 8.65 -19.88
N LYS A 321 -11.41 9.26 -20.63
CA LYS A 321 -11.09 10.06 -21.80
C LYS A 321 -10.20 11.25 -21.46
N ALA A 322 -10.51 11.98 -20.38
CA ALA A 322 -9.74 13.12 -19.89
C ALA A 322 -8.31 12.70 -19.52
N VAL A 323 -8.16 11.62 -18.75
CA VAL A 323 -6.86 11.08 -18.34
C VAL A 323 -5.99 10.70 -19.54
N ILE A 324 -6.57 10.08 -20.56
CA ILE A 324 -5.82 9.63 -21.77
C ILE A 324 -5.47 10.81 -22.66
N LEU A 325 -6.42 11.72 -22.91
CA LEU A 325 -6.23 12.81 -23.89
C LEU A 325 -5.50 14.04 -23.32
N ASN A 326 -5.52 14.22 -21.99
CA ASN A 326 -4.88 15.35 -21.32
C ASN A 326 -3.90 14.89 -20.21
N PRO A 327 -2.83 14.17 -20.56
CA PRO A 327 -1.92 13.60 -19.57
C PRO A 327 -1.21 14.69 -18.72
N ILE A 328 -0.96 15.86 -19.27
CA ILE A 328 -0.34 16.99 -18.53
C ILE A 328 -1.29 17.48 -17.44
N TYR A 329 -2.57 17.68 -17.76
CA TYR A 329 -3.59 18.07 -16.80
C TYR A 329 -3.75 17.00 -15.70
N THR A 330 -3.80 15.73 -16.09
CA THR A 330 -3.91 14.58 -15.18
C THR A 330 -2.77 14.51 -14.16
N VAL A 331 -1.56 14.92 -14.54
CA VAL A 331 -0.39 14.93 -13.63
C VAL A 331 -0.41 16.18 -12.73
N HIS A 332 -1.06 17.25 -13.15
CA HIS A 332 -1.16 18.50 -12.38
C HIS A 332 -2.21 18.39 -11.26
N GLU A 333 -3.37 17.76 -11.54
CA GLU A 333 -4.44 17.50 -10.57
C GLU A 333 -4.12 16.30 -9.67
#